data_b740618fdd5444dd7f67b806a904765b
#
_entry.id   b740618fdd5444dd7f67b806a904765b
#
_cell.length_a   1.000
_cell.length_b   1.000
_cell.length_c   1.000
_cell.angle_alpha   90.00
_cell.angle_beta   90.00
_cell.angle_gamma   90.00
#
_symmetry.space_group_name_H-M   'P 1'
#
loop_
_entity.id
_entity.type
_entity.pdbx_description
1 polymer ?
#
loop_
_entity_poly.entity_id
_entity_poly.type
_entity_poly.pdbx_seq_one_letter_code
_entity_poly.pdbx_strand_id
1 'polypeptide(L)'
;HKEYRRQRQMCIRDRMVTVNSEVDFAAAEEIALEFNFICEEEEKVDVIAELLKEDEEDESKMVPRPPVVCVMGHVDHGKTSLLDAIRQTRVTDREAGGITQHIGASVVSINGQNITFLDTPGHEAFTAMRMRGANSTDIAILVVAADDGVMPQTVEAINHAKAAGVEIIVAVNKIDKPSANIDKVKQELSEYELIPEDWGGSTIFCPVSAHTKEGIDNLLEMILLTAEVLELKANPDRNARGLVIEAQLDKGRGAVATVLVQKGTLHVGDPIACGSSYGKVRAMIDDKGRRVKEAKPSTPVEILGLNSVPSAGETFVACDSEKEAKAFSDTYISEEKNKLIEDTKAKMSLDDLFSQIQSGNMKELDIIVKADVQGSVEAVKQSLVKLSNEEVVVKVIHGGVGAINESDVILASASNAIIIGFNVRPDPVAKATADREGVDIRLYKVIYNAIEDVSAAMKGMLDPVFEEKVIGHAEIRQIFKASGVGNIAGSYCLLYTSDAAD
;
A
#
# COMPACT_ATOMS: atom_id res chain seq x y z
N HIS A 1 -48.45 35.24 4.90
CA HIS A 1 -48.67 33.81 4.53
C HIS A 1 -47.39 33.02 4.30
N LYS A 2 -46.30 33.60 3.80
CA LYS A 2 -45.00 32.91 3.64
C LYS A 2 -44.25 32.70 4.94
N GLU A 3 -44.32 33.64 5.89
CA GLU A 3 -43.71 33.48 7.20
C GLU A 3 -44.38 32.45 8.10
N TYR A 4 -45.71 32.35 8.03
CA TYR A 4 -46.47 31.33 8.78
C TYR A 4 -46.20 29.92 8.28
N ARG A 5 -45.91 29.72 6.98
CA ARG A 5 -45.46 28.43 6.43
C ARG A 5 -44.06 28.09 6.90
N ARG A 6 -43.13 29.05 7.00
CA ARG A 6 -41.78 28.82 7.52
C ARG A 6 -41.77 28.46 9.00
N GLN A 7 -42.63 29.11 9.82
CA GLN A 7 -42.74 28.75 11.23
C GLN A 7 -43.37 27.38 11.48
N ARG A 8 -44.34 26.92 10.64
CA ARG A 8 -44.89 25.57 10.74
C ARG A 8 -43.90 24.48 10.31
N GLN A 9 -42.96 24.81 9.45
CA GLN A 9 -41.87 23.88 9.09
C GLN A 9 -40.78 23.74 10.13
N MET A 10 -40.73 24.65 11.13
CA MET A 10 -39.71 24.63 12.19
C MET A 10 -40.13 23.92 13.49
N CYS A 11 -41.39 23.52 13.62
CA CYS A 11 -41.88 22.82 14.80
C CYS A 11 -42.61 21.55 14.36
N ILE A 12 -41.92 20.44 14.34
CA ILE A 12 -42.50 19.13 14.21
C ILE A 12 -42.68 18.57 15.63
N ARG A 13 -43.92 18.55 16.15
CA ARG A 13 -44.30 18.03 17.46
C ARG A 13 -43.36 18.45 18.59
N ASP A 14 -43.34 19.77 18.91
CA ASP A 14 -42.56 20.36 20.02
C ASP A 14 -41.01 20.14 19.98
N ARG A 15 -40.44 19.67 18.86
CA ARG A 15 -38.99 19.67 18.66
C ARG A 15 -38.59 20.75 17.67
N MET A 16 -37.65 21.62 18.07
CA MET A 16 -37.01 22.53 17.14
C MET A 16 -36.09 21.74 16.20
N VAL A 17 -36.51 21.62 14.93
CA VAL A 17 -35.70 21.02 13.88
C VAL A 17 -35.22 22.06 12.87
N THR A 18 -33.99 21.98 12.46
CA THR A 18 -33.41 22.82 11.41
C THR A 18 -33.61 22.15 10.04
N VAL A 19 -33.40 22.89 8.96
CA VAL A 19 -33.55 22.39 7.57
C VAL A 19 -32.67 21.17 7.29
N ASN A 20 -31.60 20.97 8.08
CA ASN A 20 -30.63 19.88 7.94
C ASN A 20 -30.72 18.84 9.06
N SER A 21 -31.82 18.82 9.83
CA SER A 21 -32.01 17.80 10.88
C SER A 21 -32.51 16.50 10.23
N GLU A 22 -31.90 15.40 10.58
CA GLU A 22 -32.36 14.05 10.21
C GLU A 22 -33.67 13.75 10.97
N VAL A 23 -34.64 13.21 10.26
CA VAL A 23 -35.95 12.84 10.80
C VAL A 23 -36.10 11.34 10.58
N ASP A 24 -36.49 10.61 11.63
CA ASP A 24 -36.82 9.20 11.58
C ASP A 24 -37.98 8.93 10.59
N PHE A 25 -37.93 7.80 9.86
CA PHE A 25 -38.93 7.43 8.84
C PHE A 25 -40.35 7.47 9.39
N ALA A 26 -40.57 6.90 10.59
CA ALA A 26 -41.85 6.90 11.25
C ALA A 26 -42.41 8.31 11.49
N ALA A 27 -41.54 9.26 11.88
CA ALA A 27 -41.96 10.66 12.04
C ALA A 27 -42.17 11.36 10.69
N ALA A 28 -41.40 11.00 9.67
CA ALA A 28 -41.57 11.52 8.31
C ALA A 28 -42.87 11.02 7.68
N GLU A 29 -43.24 9.75 7.86
CA GLU A 29 -44.47 9.15 7.42
C GLU A 29 -45.69 9.80 8.07
N GLU A 30 -45.66 10.02 9.37
CA GLU A 30 -46.74 10.66 10.12
C GLU A 30 -46.98 12.11 9.65
N ILE A 31 -45.88 12.84 9.32
CA ILE A 31 -45.99 14.19 8.76
C ILE A 31 -46.54 14.17 7.34
N ALA A 32 -46.11 13.22 6.51
CA ALA A 32 -46.56 13.08 5.13
C ALA A 32 -48.05 12.74 5.08
N LEU A 33 -48.54 11.88 5.97
CA LEU A 33 -49.95 11.55 6.12
C LEU A 33 -50.82 12.76 6.46
N GLU A 34 -50.34 13.72 7.26
CA GLU A 34 -51.04 14.98 7.51
C GLU A 34 -51.21 15.83 6.25
N PHE A 35 -50.37 15.64 5.25
CA PHE A 35 -50.41 16.33 3.95
C PHE A 35 -51.07 15.47 2.84
N ASN A 36 -51.65 14.31 3.17
CA ASN A 36 -52.19 13.33 2.24
C ASN A 36 -51.13 12.76 1.25
N PHE A 37 -49.88 12.63 1.67
CA PHE A 37 -48.83 11.91 0.95
C PHE A 37 -48.64 10.52 1.60
N ILE A 38 -48.46 9.50 0.79
CA ILE A 38 -48.07 8.17 1.24
C ILE A 38 -46.53 8.12 1.05
N CYS A 39 -45.82 7.82 2.11
CA CYS A 39 -44.37 7.57 2.04
C CYS A 39 -44.17 6.06 1.85
N GLU A 40 -43.38 5.70 0.88
CA GLU A 40 -42.78 4.37 0.76
C GLU A 40 -41.30 4.51 1.10
N GLU A 41 -40.79 3.60 1.90
CA GLU A 41 -39.35 3.55 2.18
C GLU A 41 -38.65 3.18 0.88
N GLU A 42 -37.83 4.08 0.36
CA GLU A 42 -37.00 3.79 -0.81
C GLU A 42 -36.04 2.68 -0.43
N GLU A 43 -36.22 1.48 -0.97
CA GLU A 43 -35.23 0.42 -0.82
C GLU A 43 -33.91 0.98 -1.33
N LYS A 44 -32.97 1.19 -0.42
CA LYS A 44 -31.60 1.53 -0.77
C LYS A 44 -31.03 0.33 -1.51
N VAL A 45 -31.21 0.31 -2.82
CA VAL A 45 -30.51 -0.65 -3.67
C VAL A 45 -29.02 -0.36 -3.45
N ASP A 46 -28.34 -1.29 -2.82
CA ASP A 46 -26.89 -1.23 -2.70
C ASP A 46 -26.31 -1.49 -4.09
N VAL A 47 -26.13 -0.40 -4.85
CA VAL A 47 -25.61 -0.42 -6.22
C VAL A 47 -24.24 -1.09 -6.26
N ILE A 48 -23.49 -0.99 -5.18
CA ILE A 48 -22.18 -1.64 -5.06
C ILE A 48 -22.37 -3.14 -4.92
N ALA A 49 -23.25 -3.58 -4.01
CA ALA A 49 -23.54 -4.99 -3.81
C ALA A 49 -24.16 -5.62 -5.08
N GLU A 50 -25.00 -4.88 -5.80
CA GLU A 50 -25.63 -5.36 -7.04
C GLU A 50 -24.61 -5.52 -8.17
N LEU A 51 -23.72 -4.54 -8.39
CA LEU A 51 -22.67 -4.61 -9.42
C LEU A 51 -21.52 -5.57 -9.05
N LEU A 52 -21.26 -5.75 -7.75
CA LEU A 52 -20.28 -6.71 -7.25
C LEU A 52 -20.86 -8.11 -7.04
N LYS A 53 -22.19 -8.27 -7.13
CA LYS A 53 -22.83 -9.58 -7.01
C LYS A 53 -22.28 -10.51 -8.09
N GLU A 54 -21.83 -11.66 -7.67
CA GLU A 54 -21.45 -12.71 -8.61
C GLU A 54 -22.74 -13.34 -9.12
N ASP A 55 -23.12 -13.01 -10.35
CA ASP A 55 -24.16 -13.78 -11.05
C ASP A 55 -23.68 -15.21 -11.20
N GLU A 56 -24.58 -16.17 -11.03
CA GLU A 56 -24.28 -17.58 -11.31
C GLU A 56 -23.76 -17.70 -12.75
N GLU A 57 -22.47 -18.02 -12.87
CA GLU A 57 -21.82 -18.09 -14.17
C GLU A 57 -22.27 -19.37 -14.90
N ASP A 58 -22.67 -19.20 -16.14
CA ASP A 58 -23.02 -20.33 -17.01
C ASP A 58 -21.75 -21.13 -17.33
N GLU A 59 -21.61 -22.30 -16.72
CA GLU A 59 -20.45 -23.18 -16.90
C GLU A 59 -20.17 -23.51 -18.38
N SER A 60 -21.19 -23.47 -19.24
CA SER A 60 -21.06 -23.72 -20.67
C SER A 60 -20.24 -22.67 -21.42
N LYS A 61 -20.09 -21.45 -20.86
CA LYS A 61 -19.36 -20.32 -21.43
C LYS A 61 -17.95 -20.16 -20.85
N MET A 62 -17.60 -21.01 -19.91
CA MET A 62 -16.28 -20.98 -19.28
C MET A 62 -15.21 -21.51 -20.23
N VAL A 63 -14.16 -20.71 -20.46
CA VAL A 63 -13.00 -21.04 -21.29
C VAL A 63 -11.75 -21.10 -20.42
N PRO A 64 -10.83 -22.02 -20.66
CA PRO A 64 -9.54 -22.03 -19.98
C PRO A 64 -8.82 -20.69 -20.12
N ARG A 65 -8.27 -20.15 -19.01
CA ARG A 65 -7.50 -18.91 -18.99
C ARG A 65 -6.06 -19.14 -18.57
N PRO A 66 -5.14 -18.26 -18.99
CA PRO A 66 -3.77 -18.30 -18.51
C PRO A 66 -3.68 -18.17 -16.98
N PRO A 67 -2.71 -18.85 -16.32
CA PRO A 67 -2.46 -18.65 -14.91
C PRO A 67 -1.87 -17.25 -14.64
N VAL A 68 -2.25 -16.69 -13.50
CA VAL A 68 -1.64 -15.49 -12.94
C VAL A 68 -0.77 -15.90 -11.76
N VAL A 69 0.49 -15.53 -11.79
CA VAL A 69 1.52 -16.02 -10.87
C VAL A 69 2.18 -14.84 -10.18
N CYS A 70 2.18 -14.78 -8.85
CA CYS A 70 2.99 -13.82 -8.12
C CYS A 70 4.35 -14.40 -7.73
N VAL A 71 5.38 -13.56 -7.72
CA VAL A 71 6.72 -13.92 -7.28
C VAL A 71 7.01 -13.23 -5.96
N MET A 72 7.26 -14.04 -4.92
CA MET A 72 7.45 -13.61 -3.54
C MET A 72 8.74 -14.15 -2.94
N GLY A 73 9.15 -13.63 -1.80
CA GLY A 73 10.32 -14.08 -1.05
C GLY A 73 11.16 -12.90 -0.53
N HIS A 74 12.26 -13.22 0.12
CA HIS A 74 13.14 -12.27 0.76
C HIS A 74 13.84 -11.34 -0.25
N VAL A 75 14.30 -10.16 0.21
CA VAL A 75 15.23 -9.30 -0.55
C VAL A 75 16.50 -10.11 -0.85
N ASP A 76 17.15 -9.84 -1.98
CA ASP A 76 18.38 -10.51 -2.43
C ASP A 76 18.29 -12.04 -2.72
N HIS A 77 17.12 -12.67 -2.58
CA HIS A 77 16.93 -14.06 -3.02
C HIS A 77 16.84 -14.20 -4.55
N GLY A 78 16.86 -13.06 -5.27
CA GLY A 78 16.94 -13.05 -6.75
C GLY A 78 15.60 -13.15 -7.45
N LYS A 79 14.50 -12.68 -6.87
CA LYS A 79 13.16 -12.62 -7.49
C LYS A 79 13.17 -11.92 -8.85
N THR A 80 13.59 -10.67 -8.87
CA THR A 80 13.65 -9.86 -10.10
C THR A 80 14.65 -10.41 -11.10
N SER A 81 15.78 -10.95 -10.62
CA SER A 81 16.75 -11.63 -11.49
C SER A 81 16.17 -12.90 -12.14
N LEU A 82 15.36 -13.66 -11.40
CA LEU A 82 14.65 -14.84 -11.94
C LEU A 82 13.64 -14.42 -13.00
N LEU A 83 12.85 -13.38 -12.74
CA LEU A 83 11.90 -12.85 -13.71
C LEU A 83 12.59 -12.23 -14.93
N ASP A 84 13.72 -11.53 -14.75
CA ASP A 84 14.53 -11.04 -15.85
C ASP A 84 15.06 -12.18 -16.73
N ALA A 85 15.47 -13.28 -16.12
CA ALA A 85 15.91 -14.46 -16.86
C ALA A 85 14.76 -15.13 -17.65
N ILE A 86 13.55 -15.18 -17.07
CA ILE A 86 12.34 -15.70 -17.73
C ILE A 86 11.91 -14.79 -18.88
N ARG A 87 11.86 -13.46 -18.64
CA ARG A 87 11.44 -12.44 -19.62
C ARG A 87 12.52 -12.11 -20.65
N GLN A 88 13.76 -12.50 -20.43
CA GLN A 88 14.95 -12.08 -21.18
C GLN A 88 15.13 -10.56 -21.18
N THR A 89 14.88 -9.92 -20.04
CA THR A 89 15.00 -8.47 -19.80
C THR A 89 16.13 -8.16 -18.83
N ARG A 90 16.33 -6.88 -18.52
CA ARG A 90 17.28 -6.37 -17.53
C ARG A 90 16.64 -5.24 -16.73
N VAL A 91 15.59 -5.56 -16.00
CA VAL A 91 14.85 -4.58 -15.17
C VAL A 91 15.69 -4.20 -13.96
N THR A 92 16.38 -5.17 -13.35
CA THR A 92 17.29 -4.97 -12.21
C THR A 92 18.32 -3.87 -12.42
N ASP A 93 18.85 -3.71 -13.64
CA ASP A 93 19.86 -2.68 -13.97
C ASP A 93 19.28 -1.25 -13.98
N ARG A 94 17.95 -1.11 -14.04
CA ARG A 94 17.26 0.18 -14.17
C ARG A 94 16.60 0.65 -12.88
N GLU A 95 16.37 -0.25 -11.93
CA GLU A 95 15.73 0.07 -10.67
C GLU A 95 16.67 0.79 -9.70
N ALA A 96 16.15 1.81 -9.01
CA ALA A 96 16.93 2.57 -8.04
C ALA A 96 17.32 1.67 -6.85
N GLY A 97 18.64 1.56 -6.58
CA GLY A 97 19.14 0.69 -5.52
C GLY A 97 19.16 -0.80 -5.88
N GLY A 98 18.82 -1.19 -7.12
CA GLY A 98 18.76 -2.59 -7.56
C GLY A 98 17.66 -3.42 -6.88
N ILE A 99 16.65 -2.77 -6.31
CA ILE A 99 15.52 -3.41 -5.62
C ILE A 99 14.20 -3.03 -6.27
N THR A 100 13.31 -4.02 -6.44
CA THR A 100 11.94 -3.78 -6.94
C THR A 100 11.13 -3.05 -5.89
N GLN A 101 10.55 -1.91 -6.28
CA GLN A 101 9.75 -1.04 -5.41
C GLN A 101 8.32 -0.82 -5.91
N HIS A 102 7.99 -1.32 -7.10
CA HIS A 102 6.66 -1.29 -7.72
C HIS A 102 6.17 -2.70 -8.04
N ILE A 103 4.85 -2.88 -8.15
CA ILE A 103 4.31 -4.13 -8.67
C ILE A 103 4.41 -4.11 -10.19
N GLY A 104 5.25 -4.97 -10.76
CA GLY A 104 5.36 -5.16 -12.19
C GLY A 104 4.46 -6.29 -12.67
N ALA A 105 3.72 -6.10 -13.77
CA ALA A 105 2.95 -7.14 -14.42
C ALA A 105 3.50 -7.41 -15.83
N SER A 106 3.61 -8.68 -16.21
CA SER A 106 4.12 -9.05 -17.54
C SER A 106 3.59 -10.39 -18.01
N VAL A 107 3.48 -10.56 -19.31
CA VAL A 107 3.02 -11.78 -19.95
C VAL A 107 4.18 -12.47 -20.67
N VAL A 108 4.42 -13.72 -20.30
CA VAL A 108 5.42 -14.60 -20.95
C VAL A 108 4.69 -15.72 -21.69
N SER A 109 5.09 -15.98 -22.93
CA SER A 109 4.52 -17.06 -23.74
C SER A 109 5.51 -18.20 -23.88
N ILE A 110 5.08 -19.42 -23.52
CA ILE A 110 5.89 -20.64 -23.55
C ILE A 110 5.09 -21.72 -24.24
N ASN A 111 5.65 -22.32 -25.27
CA ASN A 111 4.99 -23.39 -26.05
C ASN A 111 3.57 -23.01 -26.53
N GLY A 112 3.31 -21.71 -26.77
CA GLY A 112 1.99 -21.20 -27.18
C GLY A 112 1.00 -20.97 -26.04
N GLN A 113 1.37 -21.25 -24.80
CA GLN A 113 0.59 -20.93 -23.59
C GLN A 113 1.15 -19.67 -22.93
N ASN A 114 0.28 -18.82 -22.41
CA ASN A 114 0.67 -17.58 -21.73
C ASN A 114 0.66 -17.81 -20.21
N ILE A 115 1.61 -17.18 -19.53
CA ILE A 115 1.67 -17.07 -18.07
C ILE A 115 1.79 -15.58 -17.74
N THR A 116 0.97 -15.08 -16.84
CA THR A 116 1.04 -13.70 -16.35
C THR A 116 1.78 -13.66 -15.03
N PHE A 117 2.91 -12.97 -14.98
CA PHE A 117 3.71 -12.79 -13.78
C PHE A 117 3.45 -11.45 -13.14
N LEU A 118 3.25 -11.44 -11.82
CA LEU A 118 3.25 -10.26 -10.98
C LEU A 118 4.53 -10.26 -10.13
N ASP A 119 5.39 -9.28 -10.36
CA ASP A 119 6.59 -9.05 -9.56
C ASP A 119 6.23 -8.22 -8.32
N THR A 120 6.55 -8.71 -7.12
CA THR A 120 6.26 -8.02 -5.88
C THR A 120 7.53 -7.62 -5.14
N PRO A 121 7.56 -6.40 -4.55
CA PRO A 121 8.71 -5.98 -3.74
C PRO A 121 8.95 -6.91 -2.56
N GLY A 122 10.23 -7.26 -2.31
CA GLY A 122 10.61 -8.15 -1.20
C GLY A 122 10.72 -7.46 0.15
N HIS A 123 10.86 -6.13 0.18
CA HIS A 123 11.11 -5.40 1.41
C HIS A 123 9.87 -5.32 2.32
N GLU A 124 10.09 -5.36 3.64
CA GLU A 124 9.06 -5.31 4.69
C GLU A 124 8.10 -4.11 4.53
N ALA A 125 8.59 -2.96 4.11
CA ALA A 125 7.78 -1.77 3.87
C ALA A 125 6.60 -1.98 2.89
N PHE A 126 6.69 -2.98 2.00
CA PHE A 126 5.73 -3.22 0.93
C PHE A 126 4.78 -4.41 1.21
N THR A 127 4.47 -4.68 2.49
CA THR A 127 3.56 -5.77 2.91
C THR A 127 2.20 -5.72 2.21
N ALA A 128 1.59 -4.52 2.09
CA ALA A 128 0.31 -4.35 1.39
C ALA A 128 0.39 -4.74 -0.09
N MET A 129 1.52 -4.47 -0.76
CA MET A 129 1.74 -4.87 -2.15
C MET A 129 1.86 -6.39 -2.30
N ARG A 130 2.55 -7.08 -1.36
CA ARG A 130 2.64 -8.55 -1.35
C ARG A 130 1.29 -9.22 -1.14
N MET A 131 0.51 -8.72 -0.17
CA MET A 131 -0.84 -9.22 0.09
C MET A 131 -1.76 -9.02 -1.12
N ARG A 132 -1.68 -7.86 -1.78
CA ARG A 132 -2.39 -7.57 -3.04
C ARG A 132 -1.97 -8.52 -4.14
N GLY A 133 -0.66 -8.76 -4.30
CA GLY A 133 -0.13 -9.74 -5.24
C GLY A 133 -0.71 -11.12 -5.01
N ALA A 134 -0.69 -11.65 -3.77
CA ALA A 134 -1.25 -12.94 -3.43
C ALA A 134 -2.75 -13.02 -3.75
N ASN A 135 -3.54 -12.05 -3.31
CA ASN A 135 -5.00 -12.05 -3.51
C ASN A 135 -5.42 -11.93 -5.00
N SER A 136 -4.51 -11.53 -5.88
CA SER A 136 -4.78 -11.35 -7.31
C SER A 136 -4.39 -12.53 -8.17
N THR A 137 -3.75 -13.56 -7.61
CA THR A 137 -3.07 -14.63 -8.36
C THR A 137 -3.63 -16.00 -8.04
N ASP A 138 -3.32 -16.95 -8.91
CA ASP A 138 -3.72 -18.34 -8.78
C ASP A 138 -2.60 -19.18 -8.15
N ILE A 139 -1.35 -18.81 -8.40
CA ILE A 139 -0.15 -19.53 -7.96
C ILE A 139 0.85 -18.50 -7.40
N ALA A 140 1.50 -18.84 -6.29
CA ALA A 140 2.60 -18.08 -5.74
C ALA A 140 3.94 -18.82 -5.91
N ILE A 141 4.92 -18.16 -6.51
CA ILE A 141 6.30 -18.67 -6.55
C ILE A 141 7.04 -18.07 -5.35
N LEU A 142 7.41 -18.94 -4.43
CA LEU A 142 8.24 -18.57 -3.30
C LEU A 142 9.72 -18.76 -3.66
N VAL A 143 10.44 -17.66 -3.86
CA VAL A 143 11.87 -17.70 -4.21
C VAL A 143 12.69 -17.72 -2.93
N VAL A 144 13.48 -18.77 -2.74
CA VAL A 144 14.39 -18.94 -1.60
C VAL A 144 15.80 -19.17 -2.13
N ALA A 145 16.78 -18.43 -1.61
CA ALA A 145 18.16 -18.65 -2.02
C ALA A 145 18.76 -19.88 -1.31
N ALA A 146 19.39 -20.76 -2.08
CA ALA A 146 19.95 -22.02 -1.58
C ALA A 146 21.13 -21.83 -0.59
N ASP A 147 21.77 -20.65 -0.61
CA ASP A 147 22.89 -20.29 0.27
C ASP A 147 22.44 -19.62 1.59
N ASP A 148 21.32 -18.92 1.59
CA ASP A 148 20.81 -18.17 2.73
C ASP A 148 19.76 -18.95 3.55
N GLY A 149 18.85 -19.67 2.89
CA GLY A 149 17.75 -20.41 3.52
C GLY A 149 16.51 -19.53 3.78
N VAL A 150 15.71 -19.92 4.78
CA VAL A 150 14.46 -19.23 5.13
C VAL A 150 14.74 -17.97 5.96
N MET A 151 14.29 -16.82 5.47
CA MET A 151 14.44 -15.52 6.08
C MET A 151 13.07 -14.98 6.57
N PRO A 152 13.03 -13.97 7.47
CA PRO A 152 11.76 -13.48 8.02
C PRO A 152 10.73 -13.05 6.97
N GLN A 153 11.16 -12.39 5.90
CA GLN A 153 10.27 -11.99 4.80
C GLN A 153 9.81 -13.19 3.94
N THR A 154 10.53 -14.31 3.97
CA THR A 154 10.09 -15.57 3.36
C THR A 154 8.91 -16.13 4.15
N VAL A 155 8.98 -16.12 5.48
CA VAL A 155 7.88 -16.54 6.37
C VAL A 155 6.64 -15.66 6.17
N GLU A 156 6.84 -14.35 6.07
CA GLU A 156 5.76 -13.40 5.77
C GLU A 156 5.09 -13.74 4.42
N ALA A 157 5.89 -14.01 3.39
CA ALA A 157 5.38 -14.38 2.07
C ALA A 157 4.56 -15.69 2.10
N ILE A 158 5.01 -16.70 2.84
CA ILE A 158 4.27 -17.95 3.06
C ILE A 158 2.92 -17.67 3.71
N ASN A 159 2.90 -16.85 4.77
CA ASN A 159 1.67 -16.49 5.46
C ASN A 159 0.68 -15.75 4.56
N HIS A 160 1.16 -14.84 3.70
CA HIS A 160 0.30 -14.15 2.73
C HIS A 160 -0.27 -15.10 1.68
N ALA A 161 0.54 -16.01 1.14
CA ALA A 161 0.08 -16.99 0.17
C ALA A 161 -0.95 -17.96 0.78
N LYS A 162 -0.70 -18.45 2.00
CA LYS A 162 -1.64 -19.30 2.74
C LYS A 162 -2.94 -18.56 3.07
N ALA A 163 -2.86 -17.31 3.53
CA ALA A 163 -4.05 -16.49 3.81
C ALA A 163 -4.90 -16.21 2.57
N ALA A 164 -4.27 -16.09 1.41
CA ALA A 164 -4.94 -15.94 0.12
C ALA A 164 -5.46 -17.27 -0.44
N GLY A 165 -5.07 -18.42 0.13
CA GLY A 165 -5.47 -19.75 -0.34
C GLY A 165 -4.90 -20.13 -1.71
N VAL A 166 -3.75 -19.54 -2.10
CA VAL A 166 -3.11 -19.82 -3.39
C VAL A 166 -2.07 -20.95 -3.28
N GLU A 167 -1.94 -21.74 -4.35
CA GLU A 167 -0.95 -22.80 -4.42
C GLU A 167 0.48 -22.23 -4.45
N ILE A 168 1.38 -22.87 -3.68
CA ILE A 168 2.77 -22.42 -3.54
C ILE A 168 3.72 -23.35 -4.26
N ILE A 169 4.50 -22.80 -5.21
CA ILE A 169 5.64 -23.48 -5.83
C ILE A 169 6.91 -22.86 -5.27
N VAL A 170 7.83 -23.66 -4.76
CA VAL A 170 9.10 -23.19 -4.20
C VAL A 170 10.17 -23.21 -5.28
N ALA A 171 10.71 -22.04 -5.62
CA ALA A 171 11.88 -21.89 -6.48
C ALA A 171 13.14 -21.71 -5.62
N VAL A 172 13.94 -22.75 -5.49
CA VAL A 172 15.22 -22.71 -4.77
C VAL A 172 16.27 -22.14 -5.70
N ASN A 173 16.57 -20.86 -5.54
CA ASN A 173 17.45 -20.10 -6.43
C ASN A 173 18.93 -20.13 -5.98
N LYS A 174 19.82 -19.67 -6.85
CA LYS A 174 21.28 -19.59 -6.63
C LYS A 174 21.95 -20.96 -6.43
N ILE A 175 21.45 -22.00 -7.10
CA ILE A 175 22.05 -23.36 -7.01
C ILE A 175 23.45 -23.42 -7.60
N ASP A 176 23.86 -22.42 -8.39
CA ASP A 176 25.20 -22.27 -8.97
C ASP A 176 26.26 -21.91 -7.93
N LYS A 177 25.87 -21.47 -6.73
CA LYS A 177 26.83 -21.10 -5.67
C LYS A 177 27.42 -22.35 -4.98
N PRO A 178 28.72 -22.34 -4.62
CA PRO A 178 29.35 -23.46 -3.89
C PRO A 178 28.73 -23.72 -2.50
N SER A 179 28.13 -22.70 -1.89
CA SER A 179 27.46 -22.76 -0.58
C SER A 179 25.99 -23.22 -0.66
N ALA A 180 25.48 -23.52 -1.86
CA ALA A 180 24.09 -23.91 -2.04
C ALA A 180 23.78 -25.25 -1.34
N ASN A 181 22.71 -25.24 -0.55
CA ASN A 181 22.22 -26.44 0.16
C ASN A 181 20.71 -26.54 0.06
N ILE A 182 20.24 -27.32 -0.92
CA ILE A 182 18.81 -27.49 -1.21
C ILE A 182 18.12 -28.26 -0.08
N ASP A 183 18.77 -29.27 0.49
CA ASP A 183 18.18 -30.11 1.55
C ASP A 183 17.94 -29.30 2.83
N LYS A 184 18.84 -28.36 3.17
CA LYS A 184 18.64 -27.43 4.26
C LYS A 184 17.39 -26.59 4.04
N VAL A 185 17.20 -26.02 2.84
CA VAL A 185 16.03 -25.21 2.48
C VAL A 185 14.73 -26.03 2.57
N LYS A 186 14.74 -27.28 2.08
CA LYS A 186 13.62 -28.21 2.18
C LYS A 186 13.25 -28.48 3.64
N GLN A 187 14.26 -28.69 4.50
CA GLN A 187 14.04 -28.94 5.93
C GLN A 187 13.45 -27.72 6.63
N GLU A 188 14.01 -26.53 6.42
CA GLU A 188 13.51 -25.29 7.01
C GLU A 188 12.07 -24.95 6.56
N LEU A 189 11.74 -25.16 5.29
CA LEU A 189 10.40 -24.92 4.78
C LEU A 189 9.37 -25.96 5.27
N SER A 190 9.80 -27.17 5.59
CA SER A 190 8.92 -28.19 6.16
C SER A 190 8.38 -27.79 7.54
N GLU A 191 9.09 -26.93 8.30
CA GLU A 191 8.61 -26.38 9.56
C GLU A 191 7.39 -25.45 9.36
N TYR A 192 7.23 -24.93 8.15
CA TYR A 192 6.10 -24.09 7.73
C TYR A 192 5.05 -24.85 6.91
N GLU A 193 5.02 -26.20 7.02
CA GLU A 193 4.06 -27.09 6.33
C GLU A 193 4.24 -27.12 4.79
N LEU A 194 5.37 -26.64 4.26
CA LEU A 194 5.72 -26.77 2.86
C LEU A 194 6.61 -28.02 2.69
N ILE A 195 5.97 -29.20 2.65
CA ILE A 195 6.67 -30.48 2.59
C ILE A 195 6.87 -30.87 1.13
N PRO A 196 8.13 -31.17 0.72
CA PRO A 196 8.42 -31.61 -0.66
C PRO A 196 7.69 -32.90 -1.03
N GLU A 197 7.38 -33.06 -2.32
CA GLU A 197 6.82 -34.32 -2.86
C GLU A 197 7.70 -35.54 -2.58
N ASP A 198 9.04 -35.39 -2.66
CA ASP A 198 10.02 -36.44 -2.36
C ASP A 198 9.91 -36.96 -0.91
N TRP A 199 9.36 -36.14 0.02
CA TRP A 199 9.17 -36.48 1.45
C TRP A 199 7.71 -36.85 1.75
N GLY A 200 6.87 -37.01 0.71
CA GLY A 200 5.46 -37.38 0.83
C GLY A 200 4.52 -36.20 1.07
N GLY A 201 4.95 -34.98 0.82
CA GLY A 201 4.12 -33.78 0.79
C GLY A 201 3.50 -33.50 -0.58
N SER A 202 2.96 -32.28 -0.72
CA SER A 202 2.31 -31.81 -1.96
C SER A 202 2.99 -30.59 -2.57
N THR A 203 4.01 -30.03 -1.93
CA THR A 203 4.66 -28.80 -2.40
C THR A 203 5.73 -29.11 -3.45
N ILE A 204 5.65 -28.42 -4.59
CA ILE A 204 6.60 -28.56 -5.69
C ILE A 204 7.84 -27.71 -5.39
N PHE A 205 9.03 -28.33 -5.45
CA PHE A 205 10.32 -27.67 -5.29
C PHE A 205 11.08 -27.70 -6.61
N CYS A 206 11.40 -26.52 -7.15
CA CYS A 206 12.15 -26.36 -8.39
C CYS A 206 13.52 -25.73 -8.08
N PRO A 207 14.63 -26.50 -8.15
CA PRO A 207 15.97 -25.93 -8.11
C PRO A 207 16.23 -25.10 -9.36
N VAL A 208 16.65 -23.84 -9.19
CA VAL A 208 16.87 -22.90 -10.30
C VAL A 208 18.13 -22.04 -10.08
N SER A 209 18.70 -21.57 -11.16
CA SER A 209 19.69 -20.49 -11.14
C SER A 209 19.26 -19.40 -12.12
N ALA A 210 18.93 -18.23 -11.60
CA ALA A 210 18.64 -17.06 -12.42
C ALA A 210 19.87 -16.61 -13.24
N HIS A 211 21.10 -16.88 -12.75
CA HIS A 211 22.35 -16.50 -13.37
C HIS A 211 22.72 -17.42 -14.55
N THR A 212 22.68 -18.74 -14.35
CA THR A 212 23.01 -19.73 -15.38
C THR A 212 21.81 -20.09 -16.25
N LYS A 213 20.60 -19.71 -15.84
CA LYS A 213 19.30 -20.08 -16.42
C LYS A 213 18.96 -21.57 -16.29
N GLU A 214 19.66 -22.31 -15.45
CA GLU A 214 19.40 -23.70 -15.16
C GLU A 214 18.08 -23.87 -14.40
N GLY A 215 17.27 -24.86 -14.76
CA GLY A 215 16.01 -25.23 -14.09
C GLY A 215 14.82 -24.30 -14.39
N ILE A 216 15.00 -23.19 -15.15
CA ILE A 216 13.92 -22.24 -15.44
C ILE A 216 12.82 -22.91 -16.27
N ASP A 217 13.17 -23.67 -17.31
CA ASP A 217 12.18 -24.33 -18.15
C ASP A 217 11.34 -25.34 -17.33
N ASN A 218 11.98 -26.08 -16.42
CA ASN A 218 11.26 -26.97 -15.51
C ASN A 218 10.31 -26.22 -14.56
N LEU A 219 10.73 -25.08 -14.01
CA LEU A 219 9.85 -24.23 -13.19
C LEU A 219 8.61 -23.81 -13.97
N LEU A 220 8.78 -23.40 -15.22
CA LEU A 220 7.70 -22.93 -16.08
C LEU A 220 6.74 -24.08 -16.47
N GLU A 221 7.26 -25.28 -16.70
CA GLU A 221 6.45 -26.49 -16.93
C GLU A 221 5.64 -26.85 -15.68
N MET A 222 6.23 -26.78 -14.48
CA MET A 222 5.51 -27.04 -13.23
C MET A 222 4.39 -26.02 -12.98
N ILE A 223 4.59 -24.75 -13.33
CA ILE A 223 3.53 -23.73 -13.26
C ILE A 223 2.35 -24.09 -14.17
N LEU A 224 2.63 -24.47 -15.41
CA LEU A 224 1.59 -24.84 -16.37
C LEU A 224 0.85 -26.11 -15.93
N LEU A 225 1.57 -27.11 -15.41
CA LEU A 225 0.98 -28.33 -14.88
C LEU A 225 0.08 -28.05 -13.68
N THR A 226 0.53 -27.22 -12.74
CA THR A 226 -0.30 -26.78 -11.59
C THR A 226 -1.54 -26.05 -12.07
N ALA A 227 -1.42 -25.17 -13.06
CA ALA A 227 -2.55 -24.46 -13.64
C ALA A 227 -3.59 -25.39 -14.30
N GLU A 228 -3.14 -26.49 -14.93
CA GLU A 228 -4.03 -27.52 -15.48
C GLU A 228 -4.78 -28.26 -14.37
N VAL A 229 -4.10 -28.60 -13.27
CA VAL A 229 -4.72 -29.26 -12.10
C VAL A 229 -5.76 -28.36 -11.45
N LEU A 230 -5.50 -27.04 -11.39
CA LEU A 230 -6.43 -26.05 -10.84
C LEU A 230 -7.64 -25.76 -11.76
N GLU A 231 -7.65 -26.29 -13.00
CA GLU A 231 -8.72 -26.08 -13.98
C GLU A 231 -9.15 -24.60 -14.12
N LEU A 232 -8.18 -23.69 -14.29
CA LEU A 232 -8.44 -22.25 -14.34
C LEU A 232 -9.32 -21.87 -15.53
N LYS A 233 -10.53 -21.40 -15.26
CA LYS A 233 -11.53 -21.04 -16.27
C LYS A 233 -12.07 -19.63 -16.01
N ALA A 234 -12.49 -18.92 -17.04
CA ALA A 234 -13.20 -17.66 -16.95
C ALA A 234 -14.16 -17.50 -18.13
N ASN A 235 -15.23 -16.75 -17.97
CA ASN A 235 -16.12 -16.39 -19.05
C ASN A 235 -15.64 -15.09 -19.72
N PRO A 236 -15.21 -15.14 -21.01
CA PRO A 236 -14.76 -13.95 -21.72
C PRO A 236 -15.91 -13.07 -22.23
N ASP A 237 -17.13 -13.60 -22.37
CA ASP A 237 -18.27 -12.95 -23.02
C ASP A 237 -19.16 -12.15 -22.05
N ARG A 238 -18.60 -11.65 -20.96
CA ARG A 238 -19.28 -10.79 -19.99
C ARG A 238 -18.57 -9.44 -19.85
N ASN A 239 -19.19 -8.51 -19.15
CA ASN A 239 -18.57 -7.24 -18.77
C ASN A 239 -17.28 -7.51 -17.98
N ALA A 240 -16.23 -6.77 -18.33
CA ALA A 240 -14.93 -6.98 -17.71
C ALA A 240 -14.96 -6.63 -16.22
N ARG A 241 -14.36 -7.52 -15.43
CA ARG A 241 -14.10 -7.32 -14.01
C ARG A 241 -12.68 -7.73 -13.68
N GLY A 242 -12.05 -7.03 -12.78
CA GLY A 242 -10.70 -7.37 -12.34
C GLY A 242 -10.22 -6.44 -11.24
N LEU A 243 -8.91 -6.40 -11.05
CA LEU A 243 -8.28 -5.70 -9.95
C LEU A 243 -7.34 -4.60 -10.46
N VAL A 244 -7.30 -3.48 -9.75
CA VAL A 244 -6.29 -2.42 -9.94
C VAL A 244 -5.01 -2.86 -9.24
N ILE A 245 -3.97 -3.15 -10.02
CA ILE A 245 -2.66 -3.56 -9.48
C ILE A 245 -1.93 -2.35 -8.94
N GLU A 246 -1.84 -1.30 -9.76
CA GLU A 246 -1.11 -0.07 -9.49
C GLU A 246 -1.80 1.12 -10.16
N ALA A 247 -1.64 2.32 -9.59
CA ALA A 247 -2.17 3.53 -10.20
C ALA A 247 -1.23 4.71 -10.00
N GLN A 248 -1.13 5.57 -11.03
CA GLN A 248 -0.23 6.71 -11.06
C GLN A 248 -0.86 7.93 -11.74
N LEU A 249 -0.31 9.10 -11.45
CA LEU A 249 -0.68 10.34 -12.11
C LEU A 249 0.44 10.79 -13.06
N ASP A 250 0.24 10.60 -14.36
CA ASP A 250 1.18 11.05 -15.38
C ASP A 250 0.85 12.47 -15.83
N LYS A 251 1.88 13.35 -15.93
CA LYS A 251 1.69 14.77 -16.29
C LYS A 251 1.07 14.98 -17.69
N GLY A 252 1.30 14.04 -18.60
CA GLY A 252 0.81 14.15 -19.99
C GLY A 252 -0.43 13.31 -20.30
N ARG A 253 -0.54 12.17 -19.63
CA ARG A 253 -1.60 11.17 -19.86
C ARG A 253 -2.73 11.25 -18.85
N GLY A 254 -2.54 11.94 -17.72
CA GLY A 254 -3.51 12.02 -16.62
C GLY A 254 -3.46 10.80 -15.70
N ALA A 255 -4.61 10.39 -15.16
CA ALA A 255 -4.71 9.19 -14.37
C ALA A 255 -4.47 7.94 -15.23
N VAL A 256 -3.52 7.12 -14.81
CA VAL A 256 -3.14 5.85 -15.43
C VAL A 256 -3.28 4.76 -14.38
N ALA A 257 -3.98 3.68 -14.71
CA ALA A 257 -4.07 2.53 -13.83
C ALA A 257 -3.64 1.27 -14.56
N THR A 258 -2.81 0.46 -13.92
CA THR A 258 -2.50 -0.90 -14.38
C THR A 258 -3.52 -1.84 -13.75
N VAL A 259 -4.30 -2.50 -14.58
CA VAL A 259 -5.35 -3.42 -14.16
C VAL A 259 -5.07 -4.83 -14.64
N LEU A 260 -5.48 -5.81 -13.85
CA LEU A 260 -5.51 -7.21 -14.24
C LEU A 260 -6.97 -7.61 -14.49
N VAL A 261 -7.27 -7.97 -15.71
CA VAL A 261 -8.60 -8.50 -16.05
C VAL A 261 -8.72 -9.93 -15.51
N GLN A 262 -9.70 -10.18 -14.65
CA GLN A 262 -9.95 -11.51 -14.07
C GLN A 262 -11.08 -12.24 -14.80
N LYS A 263 -12.15 -11.53 -15.12
CA LYS A 263 -13.35 -12.06 -15.79
C LYS A 263 -13.78 -11.10 -16.90
N GLY A 264 -14.43 -11.62 -17.94
CA GLY A 264 -14.89 -10.81 -19.06
C GLY A 264 -13.78 -10.31 -19.97
N THR A 265 -14.13 -9.53 -20.96
CA THR A 265 -13.16 -8.89 -21.87
C THR A 265 -13.32 -7.37 -21.81
N LEU A 266 -12.24 -6.65 -21.54
CA LEU A 266 -12.23 -5.20 -21.51
C LEU A 266 -11.91 -4.65 -22.90
N HIS A 267 -12.71 -3.69 -23.37
CA HIS A 267 -12.52 -3.05 -24.68
C HIS A 267 -12.22 -1.56 -24.55
N VAL A 268 -11.53 -1.03 -25.53
CA VAL A 268 -11.40 0.43 -25.68
C VAL A 268 -12.77 1.03 -25.95
N GLY A 269 -13.18 1.94 -25.10
CA GLY A 269 -14.48 2.59 -25.17
C GLY A 269 -15.45 2.18 -24.07
N ASP A 270 -15.14 1.14 -23.29
CA ASP A 270 -15.99 0.69 -22.18
C ASP A 270 -16.02 1.72 -21.06
N PRO A 271 -17.17 2.03 -20.50
CA PRO A 271 -17.29 2.75 -19.23
C PRO A 271 -16.85 1.82 -18.10
N ILE A 272 -15.98 2.32 -17.22
CA ILE A 272 -15.48 1.56 -16.06
C ILE A 272 -15.64 2.35 -14.79
N ALA A 273 -15.88 1.63 -13.70
CA ALA A 273 -15.83 2.14 -12.33
C ALA A 273 -14.74 1.40 -11.56
N CYS A 274 -13.95 2.12 -10.78
CA CYS A 274 -12.89 1.60 -9.93
C CYS A 274 -12.99 2.33 -8.58
N GLY A 275 -13.70 1.76 -7.61
CA GLY A 275 -13.91 2.41 -6.32
C GLY A 275 -14.40 3.86 -6.44
N SER A 276 -13.59 4.80 -5.95
CA SER A 276 -13.89 6.25 -6.01
C SER A 276 -13.68 6.89 -7.40
N SER A 277 -13.14 6.13 -8.37
CA SER A 277 -12.81 6.63 -9.70
C SER A 277 -13.69 6.00 -10.76
N TYR A 278 -14.06 6.76 -11.77
CA TYR A 278 -14.79 6.25 -12.94
C TYR A 278 -14.27 6.90 -14.22
N GLY A 279 -14.61 6.34 -15.35
CA GLY A 279 -14.27 6.94 -16.63
C GLY A 279 -14.53 6.01 -17.81
N LYS A 280 -14.12 6.45 -18.99
CA LYS A 280 -14.22 5.69 -20.23
C LYS A 280 -12.82 5.30 -20.69
N VAL A 281 -12.59 4.02 -20.95
CA VAL A 281 -11.30 3.53 -21.45
C VAL A 281 -10.97 4.18 -22.78
N ARG A 282 -10.05 5.15 -22.76
CA ARG A 282 -9.61 5.86 -23.99
C ARG A 282 -8.54 5.09 -24.75
N ALA A 283 -7.67 4.42 -24.03
CA ALA A 283 -6.64 3.58 -24.60
C ALA A 283 -6.20 2.52 -23.58
N MET A 284 -5.78 1.38 -24.09
CA MET A 284 -5.13 0.32 -23.32
C MET A 284 -3.74 0.06 -23.90
N ILE A 285 -2.78 -0.18 -23.02
CA ILE A 285 -1.38 -0.44 -23.36
C ILE A 285 -0.98 -1.74 -22.68
N ASP A 286 -0.36 -2.65 -23.43
CA ASP A 286 0.15 -3.92 -22.88
C ASP A 286 1.48 -3.73 -22.14
N ASP A 287 1.98 -4.82 -21.52
CA ASP A 287 3.27 -4.88 -20.81
C ASP A 287 4.49 -4.55 -21.69
N LYS A 288 4.33 -4.60 -23.02
CA LYS A 288 5.37 -4.27 -24.03
C LYS A 288 5.24 -2.85 -24.57
N GLY A 289 4.35 -2.02 -24.01
CA GLY A 289 4.12 -0.64 -24.43
C GLY A 289 3.30 -0.49 -25.72
N ARG A 290 2.64 -1.55 -26.20
CA ARG A 290 1.85 -1.53 -27.43
C ARG A 290 0.38 -1.22 -27.11
N ARG A 291 -0.28 -0.46 -27.97
CA ARG A 291 -1.72 -0.21 -27.86
C ARG A 291 -2.50 -1.45 -28.25
N VAL A 292 -3.40 -1.88 -27.37
CA VAL A 292 -4.31 -3.00 -27.58
C VAL A 292 -5.75 -2.51 -27.58
N LYS A 293 -6.64 -3.22 -28.30
CA LYS A 293 -8.07 -2.87 -28.40
C LYS A 293 -8.93 -3.64 -27.41
N GLU A 294 -8.49 -4.83 -27.04
CA GLU A 294 -9.16 -5.74 -26.10
C GLU A 294 -8.16 -6.34 -25.12
N ALA A 295 -8.61 -6.62 -23.91
CA ALA A 295 -7.87 -7.34 -22.89
C ALA A 295 -8.74 -8.46 -22.35
N LYS A 296 -8.29 -9.71 -22.53
CA LYS A 296 -8.97 -10.95 -22.12
C LYS A 296 -8.64 -11.30 -20.65
N PRO A 297 -9.32 -12.25 -20.04
CA PRO A 297 -8.99 -12.72 -18.70
C PRO A 297 -7.50 -13.06 -18.55
N SER A 298 -6.94 -12.80 -17.38
CA SER A 298 -5.52 -12.94 -17.01
C SER A 298 -4.55 -12.01 -17.76
N THR A 299 -5.03 -11.00 -18.45
CA THR A 299 -4.18 -10.03 -19.17
C THR A 299 -4.02 -8.75 -18.36
N PRO A 300 -2.78 -8.35 -18.01
CA PRO A 300 -2.52 -7.04 -17.41
C PRO A 300 -2.47 -5.97 -18.49
N VAL A 301 -3.11 -4.82 -18.26
CA VAL A 301 -3.08 -3.67 -19.17
C VAL A 301 -3.04 -2.36 -18.40
N GLU A 302 -2.30 -1.38 -18.92
CA GLU A 302 -2.44 0.01 -18.49
C GLU A 302 -3.65 0.63 -19.17
N ILE A 303 -4.54 1.22 -18.39
CA ILE A 303 -5.72 1.93 -18.87
C ILE A 303 -5.58 3.44 -18.70
N LEU A 304 -6.08 4.17 -19.70
CA LEU A 304 -6.14 5.62 -19.73
C LEU A 304 -7.59 6.08 -19.87
N GLY A 305 -7.98 7.11 -19.14
CA GLY A 305 -9.29 7.73 -19.31
C GLY A 305 -10.13 7.83 -18.03
N LEU A 306 -9.58 7.44 -16.89
CA LEU A 306 -10.19 7.66 -15.58
C LEU A 306 -10.18 9.16 -15.22
N ASN A 307 -11.18 9.59 -14.45
CA ASN A 307 -11.30 10.97 -13.94
C ASN A 307 -10.30 11.28 -12.83
N SER A 308 -9.95 10.29 -12.03
CA SER A 308 -9.01 10.38 -10.90
C SER A 308 -8.17 9.11 -10.80
N VAL A 309 -7.16 9.13 -9.95
CA VAL A 309 -6.30 7.95 -9.67
C VAL A 309 -7.05 7.04 -8.71
N PRO A 310 -7.38 5.79 -9.10
CA PRO A 310 -8.02 4.83 -8.22
C PRO A 310 -7.05 4.34 -7.14
N SER A 311 -7.59 3.79 -6.06
CA SER A 311 -6.76 3.11 -5.06
C SER A 311 -6.29 1.76 -5.60
N ALA A 312 -5.05 1.44 -5.35
CA ALA A 312 -4.50 0.16 -5.75
C ALA A 312 -5.11 -0.96 -4.88
N GLY A 313 -5.50 -2.08 -5.50
CA GLY A 313 -6.23 -3.17 -4.85
C GLY A 313 -7.75 -3.08 -4.93
N GLU A 314 -8.30 -1.99 -5.47
CA GLU A 314 -9.74 -1.89 -5.72
C GLU A 314 -10.16 -2.73 -6.93
N THR A 315 -11.37 -3.26 -6.85
CA THR A 315 -11.98 -3.96 -7.99
C THR A 315 -12.46 -2.94 -9.01
N PHE A 316 -12.14 -3.15 -10.28
CA PHE A 316 -12.77 -2.44 -11.37
C PHE A 316 -13.87 -3.28 -12.00
N VAL A 317 -14.92 -2.59 -12.47
CA VAL A 317 -16.04 -3.21 -13.17
C VAL A 317 -16.35 -2.39 -14.42
N ALA A 318 -16.51 -3.07 -15.55
CA ALA A 318 -17.05 -2.45 -16.76
C ALA A 318 -18.58 -2.38 -16.66
N CYS A 319 -19.12 -1.18 -16.85
CA CYS A 319 -20.54 -0.86 -16.76
C CYS A 319 -21.15 -0.71 -18.16
N ASP A 320 -22.46 -0.80 -18.27
CA ASP A 320 -23.16 -0.61 -19.54
C ASP A 320 -23.21 0.87 -19.95
N SER A 321 -23.16 1.77 -18.98
CA SER A 321 -23.20 3.21 -19.22
C SER A 321 -22.26 4.00 -18.29
N GLU A 322 -21.81 5.17 -18.78
CA GLU A 322 -21.01 6.10 -17.97
C GLU A 322 -21.80 6.66 -16.76
N LYS A 323 -23.15 6.72 -16.86
CA LYS A 323 -24.00 7.14 -15.75
C LYS A 323 -23.99 6.14 -14.61
N GLU A 324 -23.99 4.86 -14.94
CA GLU A 324 -23.92 3.76 -13.98
C GLU A 324 -22.54 3.72 -13.31
N ALA A 325 -21.46 3.83 -14.09
CA ALA A 325 -20.10 3.92 -13.55
C ALA A 325 -19.93 5.10 -12.57
N LYS A 326 -20.55 6.25 -12.91
CA LYS A 326 -20.55 7.43 -12.02
C LYS A 326 -21.39 7.16 -10.75
N ALA A 327 -22.58 6.59 -10.87
CA ALA A 327 -23.43 6.28 -9.72
C ALA A 327 -22.73 5.33 -8.74
N PHE A 328 -22.05 4.30 -9.26
CA PHE A 328 -21.22 3.41 -8.46
C PHE A 328 -20.14 4.18 -7.68
N SER A 329 -19.39 5.03 -8.36
CA SER A 329 -18.33 5.82 -7.73
C SER A 329 -18.87 6.78 -6.67
N ASP A 330 -19.98 7.47 -6.94
CA ASP A 330 -20.61 8.39 -5.98
C ASP A 330 -21.10 7.64 -4.73
N THR A 331 -21.68 6.43 -4.89
CA THR A 331 -22.11 5.57 -3.77
C THR A 331 -20.91 5.11 -2.96
N TYR A 332 -19.83 4.65 -3.62
CA TYR A 332 -18.60 4.20 -2.98
C TYR A 332 -17.97 5.31 -2.11
N ILE A 333 -17.87 6.53 -2.65
CA ILE A 333 -17.35 7.69 -1.91
C ILE A 333 -18.23 8.00 -0.68
N SER A 334 -19.55 7.88 -0.83
CA SER A 334 -20.51 8.12 0.25
C SER A 334 -20.33 7.11 1.39
N GLU A 335 -20.20 5.81 1.06
CA GLU A 335 -19.96 4.76 2.04
C GLU A 335 -18.62 4.88 2.75
N GLU A 336 -17.54 5.16 2.00
CA GLU A 336 -16.22 5.35 2.56
C GLU A 336 -16.21 6.54 3.54
N LYS A 337 -16.89 7.62 3.18
CA LYS A 337 -17.07 8.79 4.06
C LYS A 337 -17.86 8.43 5.33
N ASN A 338 -18.92 7.64 5.20
CA ASN A 338 -19.72 7.20 6.35
C ASN A 338 -18.90 6.29 7.28
N LYS A 339 -18.12 5.35 6.74
CA LYS A 339 -17.20 4.51 7.52
C LYS A 339 -16.17 5.34 8.28
N LEU A 340 -15.58 6.35 7.63
CA LEU A 340 -14.62 7.26 8.28
C LEU A 340 -15.28 8.05 9.43
N ILE A 341 -16.53 8.48 9.27
CA ILE A 341 -17.28 9.20 10.32
C ILE A 341 -17.58 8.26 11.50
N GLU A 342 -17.98 7.03 11.24
CA GLU A 342 -18.24 6.01 12.27
C GLU A 342 -16.95 5.63 13.03
N ASP A 343 -15.85 5.38 12.33
CA ASP A 343 -14.54 5.13 12.93
C ASP A 343 -14.04 6.30 13.79
N THR A 344 -14.30 7.53 13.33
CA THR A 344 -13.94 8.74 14.09
C THR A 344 -14.79 8.89 15.35
N LYS A 345 -16.10 8.60 15.27
CA LYS A 345 -17.01 8.61 16.43
C LYS A 345 -16.64 7.52 17.45
N ALA A 346 -16.25 6.31 16.98
CA ALA A 346 -15.84 5.22 17.84
C ALA A 346 -14.54 5.50 18.59
N LYS A 347 -13.64 6.32 18.02
CA LYS A 347 -12.34 6.69 18.62
C LYS A 347 -12.41 7.87 19.59
N MET A 348 -13.51 8.60 19.67
CA MET A 348 -13.68 9.73 20.61
C MET A 348 -14.36 9.26 21.92
N SER A 349 -13.70 8.39 22.66
CA SER A 349 -14.11 8.10 24.03
C SER A 349 -13.47 9.13 25.01
N LEU A 350 -14.08 9.30 26.17
CA LEU A 350 -13.52 10.17 27.23
C LEU A 350 -12.14 9.72 27.70
N ASP A 351 -11.84 8.42 27.62
CA ASP A 351 -10.52 7.86 27.97
C ASP A 351 -9.45 8.26 26.96
N ASP A 352 -9.79 8.40 25.68
CA ASP A 352 -8.89 8.91 24.65
C ASP A 352 -8.60 10.40 24.84
N LEU A 353 -9.60 11.18 25.30
CA LEU A 353 -9.41 12.59 25.65
C LEU A 353 -8.48 12.77 26.85
N PHE A 354 -8.59 11.90 27.86
CA PHE A 354 -7.67 11.88 29.00
C PHE A 354 -6.25 11.45 28.60
N SER A 355 -6.12 10.50 27.68
CA SER A 355 -4.85 10.08 27.12
C SER A 355 -4.18 11.21 26.31
N GLN A 356 -4.95 11.96 25.52
CA GLN A 356 -4.47 13.14 24.80
C GLN A 356 -4.05 14.28 25.72
N ILE A 357 -4.72 14.47 26.87
CA ILE A 357 -4.34 15.49 27.85
C ILE A 357 -3.06 15.07 28.60
N GLN A 358 -2.87 13.77 28.88
CA GLN A 358 -1.63 13.25 29.45
C GLN A 358 -0.46 13.27 28.48
N SER A 359 -0.71 13.13 27.16
CA SER A 359 0.30 13.20 26.10
C SER A 359 0.75 14.61 25.72
N GLY A 360 0.35 15.64 26.46
CA GLY A 360 0.69 17.05 26.23
C GLY A 360 2.19 17.39 26.19
N ASN A 361 3.07 16.40 26.40
CA ASN A 361 4.52 16.50 26.26
C ASN A 361 5.08 15.72 25.05
N MET A 362 4.24 15.03 24.27
CA MET A 362 4.71 14.29 23.09
C MET A 362 4.99 15.28 21.95
N LYS A 363 6.17 15.15 21.36
CA LYS A 363 6.57 15.91 20.16
C LYS A 363 5.92 15.27 18.94
N GLU A 364 5.31 16.07 18.06
CA GLU A 364 4.73 15.59 16.80
C GLU A 364 5.66 15.96 15.63
N LEU A 365 5.88 15.00 14.73
CA LEU A 365 6.55 15.23 13.45
C LEU A 365 5.53 15.03 12.33
N ASP A 366 5.05 16.16 11.82
CA ASP A 366 4.06 16.20 10.76
C ASP A 366 4.71 16.06 9.39
N ILE A 367 4.20 15.12 8.56
CA ILE A 367 4.78 14.79 7.26
C ILE A 367 3.70 14.78 6.18
N ILE A 368 4.04 15.30 5.00
CA ILE A 368 3.28 15.12 3.76
C ILE A 368 4.08 14.19 2.85
N VAL A 369 3.44 13.13 2.36
CA VAL A 369 4.06 12.13 1.48
C VAL A 369 3.55 12.29 0.06
N LYS A 370 4.46 12.43 -0.88
CA LYS A 370 4.16 12.39 -2.33
C LYS A 370 5.02 11.31 -3.00
N ALA A 371 4.38 10.46 -3.79
CA ALA A 371 5.08 9.41 -4.53
C ALA A 371 4.59 9.32 -5.98
N ASP A 372 5.32 8.58 -6.79
CA ASP A 372 4.98 8.34 -8.19
C ASP A 372 3.76 7.44 -8.37
N VAL A 373 3.60 6.43 -7.51
CA VAL A 373 2.50 5.46 -7.55
C VAL A 373 1.80 5.33 -6.19
N GLN A 374 0.56 4.87 -6.21
CA GLN A 374 -0.27 4.75 -5.02
C GLN A 374 0.30 3.78 -3.98
N GLY A 375 0.80 2.64 -4.42
CA GLY A 375 1.41 1.66 -3.52
C GLY A 375 2.66 2.19 -2.80
N SER A 376 3.47 3.04 -3.46
CA SER A 376 4.61 3.70 -2.83
C SER A 376 4.17 4.70 -1.76
N VAL A 377 3.07 5.45 -1.97
CA VAL A 377 2.49 6.34 -0.94
C VAL A 377 2.11 5.54 0.30
N GLU A 378 1.41 4.41 0.11
CA GLU A 378 0.98 3.52 1.20
C GLU A 378 2.19 2.96 1.98
N ALA A 379 3.19 2.46 1.26
CA ALA A 379 4.38 1.86 1.86
C ALA A 379 5.19 2.88 2.68
N VAL A 380 5.45 4.06 2.11
CA VAL A 380 6.17 5.14 2.81
C VAL A 380 5.39 5.59 4.04
N LYS A 381 4.07 5.84 3.90
CA LYS A 381 3.20 6.23 5.01
C LYS A 381 3.23 5.22 6.15
N GLN A 382 3.04 3.93 5.85
CA GLN A 382 3.05 2.87 6.87
C GLN A 382 4.40 2.73 7.56
N SER A 383 5.51 2.82 6.79
CA SER A 383 6.85 2.71 7.32
C SER A 383 7.22 3.87 8.23
N LEU A 384 6.82 5.10 7.86
CA LEU A 384 7.09 6.28 8.68
C LEU A 384 6.26 6.30 9.96
N VAL A 385 5.00 5.91 9.90
CA VAL A 385 4.14 5.80 11.10
C VAL A 385 4.66 4.76 12.08
N LYS A 386 5.23 3.64 11.61
CA LYS A 386 5.85 2.61 12.46
C LYS A 386 7.07 3.11 13.25
N LEU A 387 7.70 4.22 12.84
CA LEU A 387 8.82 4.80 13.56
C LEU A 387 8.39 5.52 14.85
N SER A 388 7.11 5.82 15.02
CA SER A 388 6.58 6.50 16.20
C SER A 388 6.96 5.76 17.48
N ASN A 389 7.34 6.52 18.50
CA ASN A 389 7.68 6.03 19.82
C ASN A 389 6.93 6.84 20.91
N GLU A 390 7.16 6.55 22.17
CA GLU A 390 6.50 7.21 23.31
C GLU A 390 6.82 8.71 23.44
N GLU A 391 7.90 9.21 22.82
CA GLU A 391 8.36 10.59 22.93
C GLU A 391 8.06 11.42 21.67
N VAL A 392 8.09 10.78 20.49
CA VAL A 392 7.86 11.46 19.19
C VAL A 392 6.88 10.63 18.35
N VAL A 393 5.78 11.26 17.96
CA VAL A 393 4.77 10.65 17.07
C VAL A 393 4.94 11.19 15.66
N VAL A 394 5.09 10.28 14.70
CA VAL A 394 5.11 10.61 13.27
C VAL A 394 3.69 10.58 12.73
N LYS A 395 3.21 11.72 12.23
CA LYS A 395 1.87 11.88 11.70
C LYS A 395 1.91 12.24 10.23
N VAL A 396 1.36 11.38 9.39
CA VAL A 396 1.21 11.69 7.96
C VAL A 396 -0.12 12.41 7.74
N ILE A 397 -0.06 13.72 7.55
CA ILE A 397 -1.23 14.59 7.39
C ILE A 397 -1.89 14.35 6.04
N HIS A 398 -1.06 14.23 4.98
CA HIS A 398 -1.55 14.05 3.62
C HIS A 398 -0.63 13.10 2.85
N GLY A 399 -1.23 12.25 2.03
CA GLY A 399 -0.53 11.38 1.09
C GLY A 399 -1.17 11.47 -0.29
N GLY A 400 -0.37 11.61 -1.34
CA GLY A 400 -0.90 11.72 -2.68
C GLY A 400 0.08 11.28 -3.76
N VAL A 401 -0.46 10.95 -4.92
CA VAL A 401 0.30 10.50 -6.09
C VAL A 401 0.61 11.68 -7.01
N GLY A 402 1.79 11.65 -7.63
CA GLY A 402 2.24 12.64 -8.60
C GLY A 402 3.24 13.64 -8.04
N ALA A 403 3.57 14.65 -8.84
CA ALA A 403 4.55 15.67 -8.47
C ALA A 403 4.08 16.51 -7.27
N ILE A 404 5.04 17.03 -6.50
CA ILE A 404 4.76 17.98 -5.43
C ILE A 404 4.31 19.30 -6.07
N ASN A 405 3.13 19.78 -5.71
CA ASN A 405 2.52 20.99 -6.23
C ASN A 405 2.50 22.13 -5.17
N GLU A 406 2.08 23.31 -5.59
CA GLU A 406 2.01 24.49 -4.71
C GLU A 406 1.05 24.29 -3.53
N SER A 407 -0.08 23.60 -3.75
CA SER A 407 -1.06 23.32 -2.67
C SER A 407 -0.47 22.43 -1.58
N ASP A 408 0.38 21.48 -1.94
CA ASP A 408 1.09 20.61 -0.98
C ASP A 408 2.03 21.46 -0.10
N VAL A 409 2.73 22.42 -0.72
CA VAL A 409 3.64 23.34 0.01
C VAL A 409 2.88 24.27 0.95
N ILE A 410 1.74 24.82 0.51
CA ILE A 410 0.89 25.66 1.35
C ILE A 410 0.36 24.85 2.54
N LEU A 411 -0.09 23.62 2.32
CA LEU A 411 -0.53 22.74 3.39
C LEU A 411 0.60 22.44 4.38
N ALA A 412 1.81 22.17 3.88
CA ALA A 412 2.98 21.93 4.72
C ALA A 412 3.36 23.15 5.56
N SER A 413 3.35 24.35 4.97
CA SER A 413 3.57 25.61 5.70
C SER A 413 2.55 25.84 6.79
N ALA A 414 1.25 25.63 6.50
CA ALA A 414 0.17 25.79 7.46
C ALA A 414 0.22 24.80 8.64
N SER A 415 0.76 23.59 8.41
CA SER A 415 0.85 22.51 9.40
C SER A 415 2.24 22.34 10.00
N ASN A 416 3.21 23.18 9.64
CA ASN A 416 4.63 23.01 10.01
C ASN A 416 5.18 21.62 9.66
N ALA A 417 4.75 21.08 8.53
CA ALA A 417 5.08 19.73 8.10
C ALA A 417 6.26 19.70 7.12
N ILE A 418 6.96 18.56 7.08
CA ILE A 418 8.02 18.27 6.10
C ILE A 418 7.39 17.54 4.91
N ILE A 419 7.82 17.88 3.69
CA ILE A 419 7.37 17.17 2.49
C ILE A 419 8.40 16.10 2.12
N ILE A 420 7.96 14.85 2.07
CA ILE A 420 8.73 13.70 1.58
C ILE A 420 8.25 13.34 0.18
N GLY A 421 9.12 13.53 -0.81
CA GLY A 421 8.89 13.12 -2.20
C GLY A 421 9.62 11.82 -2.51
N PHE A 422 8.87 10.76 -2.81
CA PHE A 422 9.42 9.46 -3.20
C PHE A 422 9.33 9.28 -4.70
N ASN A 423 10.47 9.20 -5.37
CA ASN A 423 10.61 9.08 -6.83
C ASN A 423 9.90 10.19 -7.64
N VAL A 424 9.55 11.30 -7.01
CA VAL A 424 8.90 12.47 -7.63
C VAL A 424 9.77 13.71 -7.50
N ARG A 425 9.41 14.76 -8.24
CA ARG A 425 10.07 16.06 -8.17
C ARG A 425 9.04 17.17 -7.94
N PRO A 426 9.40 18.24 -7.24
CA PRO A 426 8.53 19.40 -7.13
C PRO A 426 8.40 20.12 -8.48
N ASP A 427 7.23 20.69 -8.68
CA ASP A 427 7.04 21.63 -9.79
C ASP A 427 7.84 22.92 -9.54
N PRO A 428 8.25 23.66 -10.59
CA PRO A 428 9.03 24.89 -10.43
C PRO A 428 8.35 25.92 -9.51
N VAL A 429 7.02 26.03 -9.58
CA VAL A 429 6.23 26.93 -8.69
C VAL A 429 6.27 26.43 -7.25
N ALA A 430 6.06 25.12 -7.05
CA ALA A 430 6.14 24.51 -5.71
C ALA A 430 7.50 24.73 -5.05
N LYS A 431 8.60 24.59 -5.83
CA LYS A 431 9.95 24.83 -5.33
C LYS A 431 10.13 26.29 -4.90
N ALA A 432 9.73 27.25 -5.74
CA ALA A 432 9.85 28.67 -5.42
C ALA A 432 9.00 29.06 -4.20
N THR A 433 7.81 28.47 -4.06
CA THR A 433 6.94 28.68 -2.88
C THR A 433 7.55 28.05 -1.62
N ALA A 434 8.15 26.85 -1.72
CA ALA A 434 8.82 26.20 -0.59
C ALA A 434 10.01 27.03 -0.09
N ASP A 435 10.84 27.56 -1.01
CA ASP A 435 11.96 28.43 -0.67
C ASP A 435 11.50 29.72 0.02
N ARG A 436 10.34 30.29 -0.37
CA ARG A 436 9.74 31.48 0.22
C ARG A 436 9.14 31.23 1.60
N GLU A 437 8.39 30.12 1.74
CA GLU A 437 7.68 29.77 2.99
C GLU A 437 8.57 29.01 3.99
N GLY A 438 9.80 28.64 3.60
CA GLY A 438 10.74 27.90 4.46
C GLY A 438 10.35 26.44 4.68
N VAL A 439 9.62 25.83 3.74
CA VAL A 439 9.18 24.42 3.83
C VAL A 439 10.30 23.50 3.36
N ASP A 440 10.67 22.52 4.17
CA ASP A 440 11.68 21.51 3.81
C ASP A 440 11.07 20.43 2.89
N ILE A 441 11.68 20.25 1.73
CA ILE A 441 11.31 19.23 0.74
C ILE A 441 12.46 18.23 0.62
N ARG A 442 12.24 16.99 1.04
CA ARG A 442 13.18 15.89 0.95
C ARG A 442 12.80 14.91 -0.14
N LEU A 443 13.74 14.60 -1.01
CA LEU A 443 13.49 13.74 -2.19
C LEU A 443 14.31 12.45 -2.08
N TYR A 444 13.60 11.32 -2.15
CA TYR A 444 14.19 9.99 -2.05
C TYR A 444 13.83 9.13 -3.25
N LYS A 445 14.73 8.19 -3.58
CA LYS A 445 14.50 7.15 -4.59
C LYS A 445 14.48 5.76 -3.99
N VAL A 446 15.01 5.61 -2.79
CA VAL A 446 15.08 4.35 -2.03
C VAL A 446 14.43 4.58 -0.68
N ILE A 447 13.52 3.71 -0.28
CA ILE A 447 12.70 3.87 0.92
C ILE A 447 13.54 3.87 2.21
N TYR A 448 14.64 3.11 2.24
CA TYR A 448 15.56 3.05 3.38
C TYR A 448 16.10 4.42 3.77
N ASN A 449 16.52 5.21 2.78
CA ASN A 449 17.07 6.55 3.02
C ASN A 449 16.04 7.49 3.65
N ALA A 450 14.77 7.37 3.25
CA ALA A 450 13.69 8.15 3.86
C ALA A 450 13.45 7.75 5.32
N ILE A 451 13.47 6.44 5.61
CA ILE A 451 13.31 5.90 6.97
C ILE A 451 14.48 6.34 7.87
N GLU A 452 15.70 6.25 7.39
CA GLU A 452 16.92 6.63 8.13
C GLU A 452 16.93 8.13 8.46
N ASP A 453 16.64 8.98 7.48
CA ASP A 453 16.63 10.44 7.67
C ASP A 453 15.52 10.87 8.64
N VAL A 454 14.31 10.28 8.55
CA VAL A 454 13.23 10.58 9.49
C VAL A 454 13.57 10.06 10.89
N SER A 455 14.16 8.87 11.01
CA SER A 455 14.65 8.34 12.29
C SER A 455 15.72 9.25 12.92
N ALA A 456 16.65 9.76 12.11
CA ALA A 456 17.65 10.72 12.56
C ALA A 456 17.03 12.06 13.00
N ALA A 457 16.03 12.56 12.26
CA ALA A 457 15.29 13.78 12.63
C ALA A 457 14.56 13.61 13.97
N MET A 458 13.88 12.47 14.17
CA MET A 458 13.21 12.15 15.44
C MET A 458 14.19 12.13 16.61
N LYS A 459 15.37 11.48 16.44
CA LYS A 459 16.43 11.49 17.47
C LYS A 459 16.92 12.91 17.79
N GLY A 460 17.01 13.78 16.79
CA GLY A 460 17.38 15.20 16.98
C GLY A 460 16.31 16.03 17.69
N MET A 461 15.05 15.56 17.70
CA MET A 461 13.96 16.20 18.44
C MET A 461 13.94 15.83 19.92
N LEU A 462 14.61 14.75 20.35
CA LEU A 462 14.63 14.31 21.73
C LEU A 462 15.39 15.33 22.63
N ASP A 463 14.94 15.45 23.87
CA ASP A 463 15.65 16.26 24.83
C ASP A 463 16.95 15.55 25.25
N PRO A 464 18.05 16.27 25.44
CA PRO A 464 19.30 15.66 25.84
C PRO A 464 19.16 14.99 27.21
N VAL A 465 19.43 13.70 27.26
CA VAL A 465 19.49 12.96 28.52
C VAL A 465 20.85 13.23 29.15
N PHE A 466 20.85 13.88 30.30
CA PHE A 466 22.07 14.14 31.07
C PHE A 466 22.35 12.93 31.95
N GLU A 467 23.48 12.26 31.72
CA GLU A 467 23.99 11.21 32.60
C GLU A 467 25.00 11.85 33.56
N GLU A 468 24.73 11.73 34.85
CA GLU A 468 25.70 12.14 35.86
C GLU A 468 26.85 11.15 35.90
N LYS A 469 28.01 11.55 35.34
CA LYS A 469 29.25 10.78 35.42
C LYS A 469 30.14 11.42 36.45
N VAL A 470 30.52 10.65 37.48
CA VAL A 470 31.52 11.11 38.45
C VAL A 470 32.87 11.21 37.73
N ILE A 471 33.33 12.43 37.46
CA ILE A 471 34.58 12.72 36.75
C ILE A 471 35.78 12.82 37.68
N GLY A 472 35.53 12.88 38.99
CA GLY A 472 36.60 12.92 39.99
C GLY A 472 36.09 13.13 41.40
N HIS A 473 36.96 13.02 42.36
CA HIS A 473 36.70 13.27 43.77
C HIS A 473 37.58 14.43 44.25
N ALA A 474 37.00 15.29 45.08
CA ALA A 474 37.73 16.37 45.72
C ALA A 474 37.74 16.17 47.25
N GLU A 475 38.88 16.06 47.85
CA GLU A 475 39.06 15.95 49.29
C GLU A 475 39.20 17.34 49.92
N ILE A 476 38.28 17.71 50.83
CA ILE A 476 38.35 18.98 51.54
C ILE A 476 39.42 18.84 52.63
N ARG A 477 40.54 19.54 52.47
CA ARG A 477 41.66 19.52 53.42
C ARG A 477 41.54 20.58 54.50
N GLN A 478 40.95 21.75 54.23
CA GLN A 478 40.80 22.80 55.19
C GLN A 478 39.63 23.76 54.83
N ILE A 479 38.91 24.19 55.86
CA ILE A 479 37.80 25.12 55.72
C ILE A 479 38.25 26.47 56.28
N PHE A 480 38.19 27.55 55.50
CA PHE A 480 38.48 28.91 55.88
C PHE A 480 37.20 29.70 56.00
N LYS A 481 37.09 30.53 57.07
CA LYS A 481 36.01 31.50 57.20
C LYS A 481 36.45 32.85 56.64
N ALA A 482 35.81 33.32 55.59
CA ALA A 482 36.05 34.64 55.04
C ALA A 482 34.86 35.56 55.38
N SER A 483 35.18 36.75 55.91
CA SER A 483 34.17 37.74 56.26
C SER A 483 33.47 38.25 54.98
N GLY A 484 32.17 38.06 54.88
CA GLY A 484 31.32 38.49 53.75
C GLY A 484 31.05 37.41 52.67
N VAL A 485 31.74 36.27 52.66
CA VAL A 485 31.58 35.19 51.64
C VAL A 485 31.13 33.85 52.27
N GLY A 486 31.28 33.69 53.58
CA GLY A 486 30.95 32.45 54.27
C GLY A 486 32.14 31.48 54.39
N ASN A 487 31.89 30.18 54.39
CA ASN A 487 32.90 29.14 54.48
C ASN A 487 33.49 28.82 53.10
N ILE A 488 34.80 28.92 52.96
CA ILE A 488 35.55 28.54 51.77
C ILE A 488 36.27 27.22 52.04
N ALA A 489 36.03 26.20 51.22
CA ALA A 489 36.65 24.91 51.32
C ALA A 489 37.93 24.87 50.46
N GLY A 490 39.07 24.69 51.10
CA GLY A 490 40.30 24.36 50.43
C GLY A 490 40.31 22.86 50.12
N SER A 491 40.07 22.51 48.86
CA SER A 491 39.96 21.11 48.42
C SER A 491 41.13 20.72 47.52
N TYR A 492 41.58 19.48 47.67
CA TYR A 492 42.52 18.82 46.76
C TYR A 492 41.72 17.95 45.79
N CYS A 493 41.76 18.27 44.50
CA CYS A 493 41.06 17.55 43.48
C CYS A 493 41.90 16.34 43.04
N LEU A 494 41.39 15.13 43.26
CA LEU A 494 41.93 13.90 42.71
C LEU A 494 41.20 13.63 41.38
N LEU A 495 41.62 14.33 40.35
CA LEU A 495 41.19 14.05 38.99
C LEU A 495 41.91 12.80 38.49
N TYR A 496 41.20 11.69 38.39
CA TYR A 496 41.65 10.59 37.57
C TYR A 496 41.25 10.91 36.11
N THR A 497 42.05 11.75 35.47
CA THR A 497 41.93 11.89 34.01
C THR A 497 42.81 10.86 33.36
N SER A 498 42.25 9.78 32.89
CA SER A 498 42.65 9.27 31.60
C SER A 498 41.79 10.02 30.59
N ASP A 499 42.40 10.65 29.61
CA ASP A 499 41.81 11.33 28.45
C ASP A 499 41.26 12.76 28.66
N ALA A 500 42.20 13.68 28.90
CA ALA A 500 42.11 15.03 28.41
C ALA A 500 43.06 15.17 27.22
N ALA A 501 42.63 14.60 26.09
CA ALA A 501 43.22 14.86 24.77
C ALA A 501 42.11 14.44 23.74
N ASP A 502 41.27 15.40 23.37
CA ASP A 502 40.95 15.90 22.02
C ASP A 502 39.84 16.95 22.11
#